data_7ade930771ffb4611cf6a9fe0ea37621
#
_entry.id   7ade930771ffb4611cf6a9fe0ea37621
#
_cell.length_a   1.000
_cell.length_b   1.000
_cell.length_c   1.000
_cell.angle_alpha   90.00
_cell.angle_beta   90.00
_cell.angle_gamma   90.00
#
_symmetry.space_group_name_H-M   'P 1'
#
loop_
_entity.id
_entity.type
_entity.pdbx_description
1 polymer ?
#
loop_
_entity_poly.entity_id
_entity_poly.type
_entity_poly.pdbx_seq_one_letter_code
_entity_poly.pdbx_strand_id
1 'polypeptide(L)'
;MITRRYIFPGVIELNVQARRRLGVNIYLIDGGTEYALIDVGFLDELSDVLELIRQMDFSLSACKMILATHADADHTQGLARAREVLKCKVAAHPKSVAPLEEGDEVLTYARIDAQNIHIPMPRCKVDRTIDEGDVLTIGDKTLEVWSTPGHTAGQLSFRMGPLLFSGDNIFRDGCVGVIDAHHGSNLVDFIASLRRIRDCDATYLLPSHGPIFRKDNALIEATIARLESYTHMADFGTCAVDWPLLDQWEDELAAGKLDLG
;
A
#
# COMPACT_ATOMS: atom_id res chain seq x y z
N MET A 1 -13.33 -12.73 -25.53
CA MET A 1 -12.38 -13.36 -24.56
C MET A 1 -11.00 -12.88 -24.94
N ILE A 2 -10.28 -12.27 -24.01
CA ILE A 2 -8.89 -11.86 -24.18
C ILE A 2 -7.97 -12.90 -23.51
N THR A 3 -6.78 -13.07 -24.05
CA THR A 3 -5.82 -14.02 -23.49
C THR A 3 -5.32 -13.51 -22.13
N ARG A 4 -5.26 -14.41 -21.13
CA ARG A 4 -4.63 -14.12 -19.84
C ARG A 4 -3.15 -13.80 -20.06
N ARG A 5 -2.76 -12.58 -19.69
CA ARG A 5 -1.37 -12.15 -19.82
C ARG A 5 -0.69 -12.19 -18.47
N TYR A 6 -0.07 -13.31 -18.16
CA TYR A 6 0.74 -13.44 -16.96
C TYR A 6 2.05 -12.67 -17.11
N ILE A 7 2.33 -11.79 -16.15
CA ILE A 7 3.62 -11.08 -16.03
C ILE A 7 4.65 -11.96 -15.31
N PHE A 8 4.17 -12.80 -14.38
CA PHE A 8 4.90 -13.88 -13.73
C PHE A 8 3.97 -15.08 -13.54
N PRO A 9 4.48 -16.30 -13.28
CA PRO A 9 3.64 -17.47 -13.07
C PRO A 9 2.58 -17.24 -11.98
N GLY A 10 1.31 -17.21 -12.38
CA GLY A 10 0.18 -16.95 -11.49
C GLY A 10 -0.06 -15.48 -11.13
N VAL A 11 0.60 -14.52 -11.79
CA VAL A 11 0.41 -13.08 -11.53
C VAL A 11 -0.01 -12.36 -12.80
N ILE A 12 -1.13 -11.65 -12.72
CA ILE A 12 -1.62 -10.77 -13.79
C ILE A 12 -1.73 -9.35 -13.22
N GLU A 13 -1.21 -8.37 -13.93
CA GLU A 13 -1.39 -6.95 -13.64
C GLU A 13 -2.64 -6.46 -14.37
N LEU A 14 -3.60 -5.94 -13.60
CA LEU A 14 -4.85 -5.36 -14.13
C LEU A 14 -4.68 -3.85 -14.26
N ASN A 15 -3.92 -3.43 -15.25
CA ASN A 15 -3.49 -2.04 -15.41
C ASN A 15 -4.56 -1.16 -16.10
N VAL A 16 -5.78 -1.11 -15.56
CA VAL A 16 -6.87 -0.29 -16.09
C VAL A 16 -6.70 1.19 -15.76
N GLN A 17 -5.99 1.50 -14.68
CA GLN A 17 -5.81 2.84 -14.14
C GLN A 17 -4.49 3.51 -14.53
N ALA A 18 -3.69 2.89 -15.40
CA ALA A 18 -2.35 3.35 -15.77
C ALA A 18 -2.28 4.79 -16.34
N ARG A 19 -3.39 5.32 -16.84
CA ARG A 19 -3.46 6.68 -17.39
C ARG A 19 -4.08 7.69 -16.44
N ARG A 20 -4.54 7.24 -15.28
CA ARG A 20 -5.10 8.09 -14.26
C ARG A 20 -3.97 8.65 -13.38
N ARG A 21 -4.06 9.93 -13.03
CA ARG A 21 -3.21 10.48 -11.98
C ARG A 21 -3.52 9.74 -10.67
N LEU A 22 -2.52 9.21 -9.98
CA LEU A 22 -2.64 8.32 -8.82
C LEU A 22 -3.37 7.00 -9.14
N GLY A 23 -3.33 6.54 -10.38
CA GLY A 23 -3.83 5.22 -10.74
C GLY A 23 -2.97 4.12 -10.13
N VAL A 24 -3.62 3.12 -9.53
CA VAL A 24 -2.96 2.03 -8.82
C VAL A 24 -2.80 0.79 -9.71
N ASN A 25 -1.72 0.06 -9.54
CA ASN A 25 -1.54 -1.26 -10.12
C ASN A 25 -2.32 -2.27 -9.28
N ILE A 26 -3.31 -2.91 -9.88
CA ILE A 26 -4.08 -3.98 -9.26
C ILE A 26 -3.47 -5.31 -9.70
N TYR A 27 -3.18 -6.21 -8.76
CA TYR A 27 -2.63 -7.51 -9.09
C TYR A 27 -3.65 -8.62 -8.84
N LEU A 28 -3.83 -9.51 -9.83
CA LEU A 28 -4.60 -10.73 -9.69
C LEU A 28 -3.62 -11.90 -9.48
N ILE A 29 -3.79 -12.61 -8.38
CA ILE A 29 -3.05 -13.82 -8.04
C ILE A 29 -3.90 -15.01 -8.41
N ASP A 30 -3.55 -15.69 -9.49
CA ASP A 30 -4.25 -16.87 -9.99
C ASP A 30 -3.72 -18.14 -9.30
N GLY A 31 -4.53 -18.72 -8.43
CA GLY A 31 -4.28 -19.98 -7.74
C GLY A 31 -4.89 -21.20 -8.44
N GLY A 32 -5.29 -21.07 -9.70
CA GLY A 32 -5.87 -22.13 -10.51
C GLY A 32 -7.39 -22.27 -10.34
N THR A 33 -7.87 -22.68 -9.19
CA THR A 33 -9.32 -22.84 -8.92
C THR A 33 -9.96 -21.60 -8.29
N GLU A 34 -9.17 -20.76 -7.68
CA GLU A 34 -9.56 -19.50 -7.05
C GLU A 34 -8.49 -18.46 -7.28
N TYR A 35 -8.83 -17.19 -7.11
CA TYR A 35 -7.86 -16.09 -7.21
C TYR A 35 -8.05 -15.08 -6.07
N ALA A 36 -7.05 -14.25 -5.88
CA ALA A 36 -7.13 -13.07 -5.02
C ALA A 36 -6.78 -11.81 -5.80
N LEU A 37 -7.25 -10.66 -5.31
CA LEU A 37 -6.81 -9.36 -5.78
C LEU A 37 -5.94 -8.70 -4.69
N ILE A 38 -4.90 -8.01 -5.11
CA ILE A 38 -4.17 -7.05 -4.26
C ILE A 38 -4.61 -5.67 -4.73
N ASP A 39 -5.29 -4.95 -3.83
CA ASP A 39 -6.00 -3.70 -4.04
C ASP A 39 -7.10 -3.78 -5.14
N VAL A 40 -7.88 -2.72 -5.29
CA VAL A 40 -8.96 -2.63 -6.28
C VAL A 40 -9.10 -1.25 -6.93
N GLY A 41 -8.39 -0.25 -6.41
CA GLY A 41 -8.41 1.10 -6.94
C GLY A 41 -9.66 1.91 -6.63
N PHE A 42 -9.87 2.93 -7.42
CA PHE A 42 -11.02 3.81 -7.31
C PHE A 42 -12.34 3.15 -7.74
N LEU A 43 -13.43 3.64 -7.15
CA LEU A 43 -14.78 3.09 -7.39
C LEU A 43 -15.27 3.29 -8.83
N ASP A 44 -14.96 4.43 -9.43
CA ASP A 44 -15.42 4.78 -10.79
C ASP A 44 -14.81 3.90 -11.89
N GLU A 45 -13.64 3.31 -11.65
CA GLU A 45 -12.96 2.41 -12.60
C GLU A 45 -13.14 0.92 -12.27
N LEU A 46 -13.79 0.60 -11.16
CA LEU A 46 -13.98 -0.78 -10.73
C LEU A 46 -14.73 -1.63 -11.76
N SER A 47 -15.68 -1.03 -12.51
CA SER A 47 -16.40 -1.75 -13.56
C SER A 47 -15.47 -2.28 -14.64
N ASP A 48 -14.44 -1.54 -14.99
CA ASP A 48 -13.46 -1.93 -16.01
C ASP A 48 -12.53 -3.04 -15.49
N VAL A 49 -12.15 -2.98 -14.21
CA VAL A 49 -11.41 -4.06 -13.53
C VAL A 49 -12.21 -5.36 -13.58
N LEU A 50 -13.49 -5.33 -13.18
CA LEU A 50 -14.36 -6.50 -13.17
C LEU A 50 -14.62 -7.04 -14.57
N GLU A 51 -14.78 -6.17 -15.55
CA GLU A 51 -14.98 -6.58 -16.94
C GLU A 51 -13.71 -7.22 -17.52
N LEU A 52 -12.52 -6.67 -17.21
CA LEU A 52 -11.25 -7.26 -17.63
C LEU A 52 -11.06 -8.67 -17.03
N ILE A 53 -11.40 -8.87 -15.77
CA ILE A 53 -11.39 -10.19 -15.11
C ILE A 53 -12.30 -11.18 -15.87
N ARG A 54 -13.53 -10.77 -16.22
CA ARG A 54 -14.48 -11.60 -16.98
C ARG A 54 -14.00 -11.90 -18.39
N GLN A 55 -13.43 -10.91 -19.08
CA GLN A 55 -12.88 -11.10 -20.44
C GLN A 55 -11.73 -12.08 -20.49
N MET A 56 -10.97 -12.20 -19.40
CA MET A 56 -9.93 -13.22 -19.22
C MET A 56 -10.46 -14.60 -18.80
N ASP A 57 -11.77 -14.78 -18.79
CA ASP A 57 -12.43 -16.03 -18.41
C ASP A 57 -12.18 -16.47 -16.96
N PHE A 58 -12.11 -15.50 -16.04
CA PHE A 58 -12.22 -15.76 -14.63
C PHE A 58 -13.68 -15.62 -14.16
N SER A 59 -14.15 -16.61 -13.39
CA SER A 59 -15.41 -16.44 -12.69
C SER A 59 -15.28 -15.40 -11.59
N LEU A 60 -16.14 -14.39 -11.57
CA LEU A 60 -16.14 -13.39 -10.48
C LEU A 60 -16.33 -14.03 -9.12
N SER A 61 -17.11 -15.12 -9.04
CA SER A 61 -17.34 -15.86 -7.78
C SER A 61 -16.15 -16.73 -7.35
N ALA A 62 -15.12 -16.88 -8.17
CA ALA A 62 -13.89 -17.56 -7.80
C ALA A 62 -12.90 -16.65 -7.04
N CYS A 63 -13.22 -15.37 -6.88
CA CYS A 63 -12.43 -14.50 -6.02
C CYS A 63 -12.55 -14.96 -4.56
N LYS A 64 -11.44 -15.39 -3.99
CA LYS A 64 -11.36 -15.82 -2.60
C LYS A 64 -11.35 -14.64 -1.65
N MET A 65 -10.49 -13.66 -1.94
CA MET A 65 -10.33 -12.47 -1.12
C MET A 65 -9.70 -11.31 -1.89
N ILE A 66 -9.88 -10.14 -1.34
CA ILE A 66 -9.15 -8.93 -1.70
C ILE A 66 -8.20 -8.62 -0.55
N LEU A 67 -6.96 -8.37 -0.86
CA LEU A 67 -5.88 -8.01 0.07
C LEU A 67 -5.64 -6.51 -0.07
N ALA A 68 -5.95 -5.72 0.94
CA ALA A 68 -5.60 -4.31 0.94
C ALA A 68 -4.15 -4.14 1.41
N THR A 69 -3.32 -3.45 0.62
CA THR A 69 -1.96 -3.09 1.02
C THR A 69 -1.99 -2.09 2.17
N HIS A 70 -2.88 -1.12 2.09
CA HIS A 70 -3.17 -0.12 3.12
C HIS A 70 -4.57 0.49 2.88
N ALA A 71 -4.93 1.55 3.59
CA ALA A 71 -6.31 2.05 3.57
C ALA A 71 -6.56 3.20 2.60
N ASP A 72 -5.56 3.71 1.87
CA ASP A 72 -5.71 4.89 1.02
C ASP A 72 -6.77 4.71 -0.07
N ALA A 73 -7.47 5.77 -0.36
CA ALA A 73 -8.65 5.76 -1.23
C ALA A 73 -8.35 5.32 -2.66
N ASP A 74 -7.18 5.65 -3.19
CA ASP A 74 -6.77 5.21 -4.53
C ASP A 74 -6.51 3.70 -4.61
N HIS A 75 -6.33 3.01 -3.48
CA HIS A 75 -6.24 1.55 -3.37
C HIS A 75 -7.56 0.90 -3.03
N THR A 76 -8.41 1.57 -2.24
CA THR A 76 -9.50 0.90 -1.51
C THR A 76 -10.89 1.53 -1.70
N GLN A 77 -11.03 2.65 -2.41
CA GLN A 77 -12.33 3.29 -2.60
C GLN A 77 -13.37 2.36 -3.27
N GLY A 78 -12.93 1.50 -4.18
CA GLY A 78 -13.76 0.49 -4.83
C GLY A 78 -14.06 -0.74 -3.96
N LEU A 79 -13.45 -0.89 -2.77
CA LEU A 79 -13.39 -2.12 -2.00
C LEU A 79 -14.77 -2.64 -1.56
N ALA A 80 -15.63 -1.76 -1.07
CA ALA A 80 -16.97 -2.12 -0.64
C ALA A 80 -17.79 -2.73 -1.79
N ARG A 81 -17.75 -2.09 -2.96
CA ARG A 81 -18.45 -2.56 -4.16
C ARG A 81 -17.81 -3.82 -4.74
N ALA A 82 -16.48 -3.90 -4.77
CA ALA A 82 -15.78 -5.10 -5.22
C ALA A 82 -16.15 -6.32 -4.36
N ARG A 83 -16.14 -6.16 -3.02
CA ARG A 83 -16.55 -7.19 -2.07
C ARG A 83 -17.96 -7.70 -2.33
N GLU A 84 -18.90 -6.79 -2.59
CA GLU A 84 -20.29 -7.13 -2.88
C GLU A 84 -20.44 -7.93 -4.19
N VAL A 85 -19.81 -7.48 -5.28
CA VAL A 85 -19.92 -8.10 -6.60
C VAL A 85 -19.19 -9.44 -6.67
N LEU A 86 -17.98 -9.50 -6.11
CA LEU A 86 -17.15 -10.70 -6.10
C LEU A 86 -17.59 -11.70 -5.02
N LYS A 87 -18.40 -11.26 -4.05
CA LYS A 87 -18.84 -12.05 -2.88
C LYS A 87 -17.67 -12.69 -2.13
N CYS A 88 -16.58 -11.97 -2.05
CA CYS A 88 -15.33 -12.43 -1.44
C CYS A 88 -15.10 -11.78 -0.07
N LYS A 89 -14.05 -12.22 0.62
CA LYS A 89 -13.59 -11.62 1.87
C LYS A 89 -12.63 -10.47 1.59
N VAL A 90 -12.60 -9.49 2.51
CA VAL A 90 -11.57 -8.44 2.54
C VAL A 90 -10.63 -8.73 3.69
N ALA A 91 -9.33 -8.69 3.40
CA ALA A 91 -8.28 -8.80 4.40
C ALA A 91 -7.41 -7.54 4.40
N ALA A 92 -7.12 -7.02 5.60
CA ALA A 92 -6.34 -5.81 5.79
C ALA A 92 -5.56 -5.87 7.11
N HIS A 93 -4.58 -4.99 7.27
CA HIS A 93 -3.87 -4.82 8.52
C HIS A 93 -4.82 -4.33 9.64
N PRO A 94 -4.63 -4.74 10.92
CA PRO A 94 -5.47 -4.27 12.04
C PRO A 94 -5.63 -2.75 12.12
N LYS A 95 -4.58 -1.98 11.82
CA LYS A 95 -4.63 -0.50 11.82
C LYS A 95 -5.44 0.09 10.65
N SER A 96 -5.69 -0.67 9.60
CA SER A 96 -6.52 -0.26 8.46
C SER A 96 -8.02 -0.55 8.68
N VAL A 97 -8.38 -1.34 9.72
CA VAL A 97 -9.77 -1.76 9.93
C VAL A 97 -10.68 -0.57 10.18
N ALA A 98 -10.37 0.26 11.19
CA ALA A 98 -11.21 1.41 11.52
C ALA A 98 -11.37 2.39 10.37
N PRO A 99 -10.28 2.86 9.69
CA PRO A 99 -10.42 3.72 8.52
C PRO A 99 -11.33 3.17 7.43
N LEU A 100 -11.24 1.87 7.13
CA LEU A 100 -12.05 1.22 6.10
C LEU A 100 -13.51 1.01 6.53
N GLU A 101 -13.75 0.55 7.76
CA GLU A 101 -15.10 0.26 8.25
C GLU A 101 -15.91 1.53 8.59
N GLU A 102 -15.24 2.59 9.00
CA GLU A 102 -15.85 3.89 9.27
C GLU A 102 -15.96 4.76 8.00
N GLY A 103 -15.18 4.45 6.95
CA GLY A 103 -15.08 5.27 5.77
C GLY A 103 -14.45 6.63 6.10
N ASP A 104 -13.36 6.61 6.89
CA ASP A 104 -12.66 7.81 7.33
C ASP A 104 -11.96 8.49 6.15
N GLU A 105 -12.49 9.62 5.72
CA GLU A 105 -11.99 10.34 4.54
C GLU A 105 -10.61 10.97 4.76
N VAL A 106 -10.23 11.24 6.00
CA VAL A 106 -8.92 11.83 6.33
C VAL A 106 -7.85 10.73 6.36
N LEU A 107 -8.08 9.68 7.16
CA LEU A 107 -7.12 8.58 7.30
C LEU A 107 -7.00 7.70 6.04
N THR A 108 -7.92 7.82 5.09
CA THR A 108 -7.83 7.15 3.78
C THR A 108 -7.38 8.07 2.65
N TYR A 109 -6.96 9.29 2.95
CA TYR A 109 -6.57 10.30 1.94
C TYR A 109 -7.66 10.59 0.89
N ALA A 110 -8.91 10.21 1.17
CA ALA A 110 -10.07 10.58 0.36
C ALA A 110 -10.36 12.10 0.47
N ARG A 111 -9.89 12.73 1.55
CA ARG A 111 -9.97 14.17 1.78
C ARG A 111 -8.59 14.76 2.05
N ILE A 112 -8.15 15.66 1.16
CA ILE A 112 -6.92 16.43 1.28
C ILE A 112 -7.27 17.90 1.08
N ASP A 113 -7.59 18.61 2.16
CA ASP A 113 -8.07 19.99 2.11
C ASP A 113 -7.08 20.92 1.41
N ALA A 114 -5.78 20.73 1.64
CA ALA A 114 -4.72 21.52 1.01
C ALA A 114 -4.67 21.40 -0.53
N GLN A 115 -5.22 20.32 -1.08
CA GLN A 115 -5.28 20.06 -2.52
C GLN A 115 -6.71 20.21 -3.09
N ASN A 116 -7.67 20.59 -2.25
CA ASN A 116 -9.09 20.64 -2.61
C ASN A 116 -9.60 19.29 -3.17
N ILE A 117 -9.09 18.19 -2.61
CA ILE A 117 -9.55 16.85 -2.93
C ILE A 117 -10.55 16.44 -1.84
N HIS A 118 -11.72 16.00 -2.29
CA HIS A 118 -12.74 15.43 -1.43
C HIS A 118 -13.56 14.43 -2.25
N ILE A 119 -13.30 13.18 -2.04
CA ILE A 119 -14.03 12.06 -2.65
C ILE A 119 -14.70 11.23 -1.55
N PRO A 120 -15.91 10.70 -1.78
CA PRO A 120 -16.56 9.85 -0.78
C PRO A 120 -15.77 8.57 -0.57
N MET A 121 -15.64 8.16 0.69
CA MET A 121 -15.03 6.89 1.06
C MET A 121 -16.11 5.90 1.54
N PRO A 122 -16.51 4.93 0.72
CA PRO A 122 -17.52 3.95 1.11
C PRO A 122 -17.02 3.05 2.24
N ARG A 123 -17.84 2.87 3.27
CA ARG A 123 -17.55 1.95 4.38
C ARG A 123 -17.42 0.52 3.87
N CYS A 124 -16.36 -0.16 4.22
CA CYS A 124 -16.13 -1.54 3.84
C CYS A 124 -15.79 -2.41 5.05
N LYS A 125 -16.55 -3.47 5.25
CA LYS A 125 -16.25 -4.44 6.30
C LYS A 125 -14.96 -5.19 5.98
N VAL A 126 -14.05 -5.27 6.93
CA VAL A 126 -12.88 -6.14 6.92
C VAL A 126 -13.25 -7.48 7.53
N ASP A 127 -13.15 -8.55 6.75
CA ASP A 127 -13.57 -9.90 7.19
C ASP A 127 -12.44 -10.66 7.89
N ARG A 128 -11.19 -10.29 7.64
CA ARG A 128 -10.00 -10.89 8.25
C ARG A 128 -8.91 -9.85 8.46
N THR A 129 -8.39 -9.78 9.65
CA THR A 129 -7.13 -9.07 9.90
C THR A 129 -5.94 -9.96 9.54
N ILE A 130 -4.93 -9.36 8.94
CA ILE A 130 -3.66 -10.00 8.57
C ILE A 130 -2.50 -9.08 8.98
N ASP A 131 -1.42 -9.67 9.44
CA ASP A 131 -0.25 -8.94 9.95
C ASP A 131 1.05 -9.70 9.67
N GLU A 132 2.14 -9.20 10.16
CA GLU A 132 3.48 -9.77 10.04
C GLU A 132 3.51 -11.28 10.30
N GLY A 133 4.09 -12.02 9.36
CA GLY A 133 4.29 -13.46 9.47
C GLY A 133 3.07 -14.32 9.12
N ASP A 134 1.92 -13.71 8.83
CA ASP A 134 0.77 -14.46 8.31
C ASP A 134 1.11 -15.07 6.94
N VAL A 135 0.52 -16.24 6.68
CA VAL A 135 0.63 -16.93 5.39
C VAL A 135 -0.75 -17.11 4.80
N LEU A 136 -0.92 -16.66 3.57
CA LEU A 136 -2.16 -16.74 2.82
C LEU A 136 -2.03 -17.76 1.70
N THR A 137 -2.97 -18.68 1.62
CA THR A 137 -3.03 -19.67 0.52
C THR A 137 -4.15 -19.27 -0.45
N ILE A 138 -3.83 -19.16 -1.72
CA ILE A 138 -4.76 -18.88 -2.82
C ILE A 138 -4.60 -20.02 -3.84
N GLY A 139 -5.47 -21.02 -3.77
CA GLY A 139 -5.31 -22.23 -4.57
C GLY A 139 -3.94 -22.87 -4.34
N ASP A 140 -3.12 -22.95 -5.39
CA ASP A 140 -1.75 -23.49 -5.35
C ASP A 140 -0.67 -22.42 -5.02
N LYS A 141 -1.05 -21.18 -4.77
CA LYS A 141 -0.13 -20.09 -4.44
C LYS A 141 -0.12 -19.79 -2.95
N THR A 142 1.04 -19.38 -2.48
CA THR A 142 1.27 -18.97 -1.08
C THR A 142 1.88 -17.58 -1.06
N LEU A 143 1.29 -16.68 -0.27
CA LEU A 143 1.78 -15.34 -0.02
C LEU A 143 2.13 -15.20 1.47
N GLU A 144 3.33 -14.73 1.75
CA GLU A 144 3.73 -14.28 3.08
C GLU A 144 3.33 -12.80 3.25
N VAL A 145 2.77 -12.48 4.40
CA VAL A 145 2.40 -11.11 4.75
C VAL A 145 3.54 -10.46 5.53
N TRP A 146 3.97 -9.32 5.08
CA TRP A 146 4.98 -8.50 5.73
C TRP A 146 4.39 -7.16 6.16
N SER A 147 4.51 -6.81 7.43
CA SER A 147 4.23 -5.46 7.91
C SER A 147 5.38 -4.55 7.47
N THR A 148 5.09 -3.57 6.65
CA THR A 148 6.06 -2.62 6.10
C THR A 148 5.56 -1.19 6.27
N PRO A 149 5.36 -0.74 7.53
CA PRO A 149 4.85 0.60 7.81
C PRO A 149 5.82 1.69 7.38
N GLY A 150 5.29 2.90 7.31
CA GLY A 150 6.07 4.09 6.96
C GLY A 150 5.27 5.08 6.14
N HIS A 151 4.77 4.67 4.97
CA HIS A 151 3.79 5.43 4.22
C HIS A 151 2.47 5.55 5.01
N THR A 152 1.94 4.44 5.47
CA THR A 152 0.89 4.38 6.48
C THR A 152 1.28 3.44 7.61
N ALA A 153 0.65 3.60 8.78
CA ALA A 153 0.91 2.73 9.92
C ALA A 153 0.42 1.29 9.71
N GLY A 154 -0.48 1.06 8.75
CA GLY A 154 -1.08 -0.23 8.43
C GLY A 154 -0.63 -0.81 7.09
N GLN A 155 0.50 -0.34 6.53
CA GLN A 155 0.94 -0.83 5.24
C GLN A 155 1.49 -2.24 5.31
N LEU A 156 1.05 -3.05 4.36
CA LEU A 156 1.49 -4.42 4.13
C LEU A 156 2.20 -4.56 2.78
N SER A 157 3.16 -5.43 2.74
CA SER A 157 3.71 -6.01 1.52
C SER A 157 3.40 -7.51 1.48
N PHE A 158 3.25 -8.06 0.29
CA PHE A 158 2.98 -9.49 0.12
C PHE A 158 4.11 -10.14 -0.66
N ARG A 159 4.65 -11.23 -0.14
CA ARG A 159 5.74 -11.93 -0.79
C ARG A 159 5.26 -13.25 -1.40
N MET A 160 5.58 -13.49 -2.66
CA MET A 160 5.33 -14.75 -3.36
C MET A 160 6.62 -15.21 -4.07
N GLY A 161 7.38 -16.07 -3.43
CA GLY A 161 8.68 -16.52 -3.95
C GLY A 161 9.64 -15.35 -4.21
N PRO A 162 10.10 -15.15 -5.47
CA PRO A 162 11.01 -14.05 -5.80
C PRO A 162 10.33 -12.69 -5.98
N LEU A 163 9.00 -12.61 -5.83
CA LEU A 163 8.19 -11.41 -6.04
C LEU A 163 7.82 -10.78 -4.71
N LEU A 164 7.93 -9.46 -4.62
CA LEU A 164 7.43 -8.68 -3.50
C LEU A 164 6.47 -7.59 -4.02
N PHE A 165 5.20 -7.72 -3.69
CA PHE A 165 4.19 -6.68 -3.88
C PHE A 165 4.42 -5.64 -2.79
N SER A 166 5.10 -4.56 -3.15
CA SER A 166 5.71 -3.65 -2.19
C SER A 166 4.78 -2.54 -1.70
N GLY A 167 3.55 -2.46 -2.21
CA GLY A 167 2.67 -1.34 -1.90
C GLY A 167 3.35 -0.02 -2.26
N ASP A 168 3.23 0.96 -1.38
CA ASP A 168 3.77 2.31 -1.57
C ASP A 168 5.13 2.54 -0.90
N ASN A 169 5.88 1.45 -0.66
CA ASN A 169 7.20 1.58 -0.04
C ASN A 169 8.23 2.21 -0.96
N ILE A 170 8.30 1.77 -2.21
CA ILE A 170 9.29 2.30 -3.17
C ILE A 170 8.84 2.04 -4.60
N PHE A 171 9.07 3.02 -5.47
CA PHE A 171 8.79 2.97 -6.89
C PHE A 171 10.09 2.89 -7.70
N ARG A 172 9.97 2.62 -9.00
CA ARG A 172 11.11 2.34 -9.88
C ARG A 172 12.16 3.46 -9.95
N ASP A 173 11.77 4.70 -9.75
CA ASP A 173 12.65 5.87 -9.80
C ASP A 173 13.24 6.24 -8.42
N GLY A 174 12.97 5.42 -7.38
CA GLY A 174 13.39 5.68 -6.01
C GLY A 174 12.47 6.66 -5.27
N CYS A 175 11.35 7.09 -5.88
CA CYS A 175 10.30 7.76 -5.13
C CYS A 175 9.61 6.78 -4.18
N VAL A 176 8.96 7.31 -3.18
CA VAL A 176 8.22 6.56 -2.16
C VAL A 176 6.79 7.10 -2.07
N GLY A 177 5.90 6.38 -1.43
CA GLY A 177 4.57 6.87 -1.09
C GLY A 177 4.66 8.18 -0.31
N VAL A 178 3.58 8.96 -0.32
CA VAL A 178 3.54 10.26 0.36
C VAL A 178 3.90 10.12 1.84
N ILE A 179 4.63 11.07 2.37
CA ILE A 179 4.98 11.11 3.79
C ILE A 179 4.20 12.27 4.40
N ASP A 180 3.24 11.94 5.25
CA ASP A 180 2.40 12.90 5.96
C ASP A 180 2.01 12.33 7.34
N ALA A 181 2.53 12.95 8.39
CA ALA A 181 2.29 12.51 9.77
C ALA A 181 0.80 12.53 10.14
N HIS A 182 0.00 13.48 9.60
CA HIS A 182 -1.44 13.53 9.84
C HIS A 182 -2.19 12.32 9.27
N HIS A 183 -1.63 11.69 8.24
CA HIS A 183 -2.15 10.48 7.62
C HIS A 183 -1.60 9.20 8.29
N GLY A 184 -0.70 9.35 9.26
CA GLY A 184 -0.10 8.22 9.98
C GLY A 184 1.21 7.72 9.37
N SER A 185 1.86 8.51 8.51
CA SER A 185 3.23 8.21 8.06
C SER A 185 4.22 8.35 9.20
N ASN A 186 5.24 7.50 9.18
CA ASN A 186 6.37 7.56 10.10
C ASN A 186 7.67 7.33 9.35
N LEU A 187 8.58 8.28 9.41
CA LEU A 187 9.83 8.24 8.64
C LEU A 187 10.79 7.15 9.14
N VAL A 188 10.84 6.90 10.45
CA VAL A 188 11.69 5.87 11.05
C VAL A 188 11.22 4.48 10.61
N ASP A 189 9.91 4.23 10.66
CA ASP A 189 9.31 2.99 10.20
C ASP A 189 9.53 2.80 8.70
N PHE A 190 9.41 3.89 7.92
CA PHE A 190 9.65 3.85 6.47
C PHE A 190 11.07 3.39 6.13
N ILE A 191 12.06 4.00 6.79
CA ILE A 191 13.46 3.63 6.62
C ILE A 191 13.71 2.18 7.04
N ALA A 192 13.10 1.72 8.14
CA ALA A 192 13.21 0.34 8.59
C ALA A 192 12.60 -0.64 7.57
N SER A 193 11.43 -0.32 7.01
CA SER A 193 10.77 -1.10 5.97
C SER A 193 11.62 -1.18 4.69
N LEU A 194 12.20 -0.07 4.26
CA LEU A 194 13.10 -0.05 3.10
C LEU A 194 14.37 -0.86 3.32
N ARG A 195 14.97 -0.81 4.52
CA ARG A 195 16.11 -1.67 4.88
C ARG A 195 15.75 -3.14 4.78
N ARG A 196 14.61 -3.54 5.30
CA ARG A 196 14.10 -4.91 5.18
C ARG A 196 13.91 -5.33 3.71
N ILE A 197 13.32 -4.46 2.88
CA ILE A 197 13.14 -4.72 1.45
C ILE A 197 14.51 -4.83 0.75
N ARG A 198 15.47 -3.98 1.08
CA ARG A 198 16.84 -4.05 0.55
C ARG A 198 17.50 -5.38 0.87
N ASP A 199 17.39 -5.85 2.10
CA ASP A 199 18.14 -7.01 2.61
C ASP A 199 17.47 -8.35 2.25
N CYS A 200 16.21 -8.34 1.77
CA CYS A 200 15.54 -9.56 1.37
C CYS A 200 16.06 -10.10 0.02
N ASP A 201 15.77 -11.38 -0.25
CA ASP A 201 16.15 -12.07 -1.48
C ASP A 201 15.10 -11.99 -2.61
N ALA A 202 14.09 -11.11 -2.50
CA ALA A 202 13.18 -10.83 -3.61
C ALA A 202 13.96 -10.33 -4.83
N THR A 203 13.55 -10.78 -6.01
CA THR A 203 14.18 -10.41 -7.28
C THR A 203 13.45 -9.25 -7.96
N TYR A 204 12.13 -9.19 -7.80
CA TYR A 204 11.28 -8.17 -8.41
C TYR A 204 10.42 -7.49 -7.36
N LEU A 205 10.28 -6.18 -7.52
CA LEU A 205 9.32 -5.35 -6.77
C LEU A 205 8.13 -5.02 -7.69
N LEU A 206 6.95 -5.26 -7.15
CA LEU A 206 5.67 -4.99 -7.79
C LEU A 206 4.98 -3.88 -6.96
N PRO A 207 5.29 -2.61 -7.24
CA PRO A 207 4.76 -1.50 -6.50
C PRO A 207 3.30 -1.23 -6.87
N SER A 208 2.60 -0.50 -6.02
CA SER A 208 1.22 -0.08 -6.34
C SER A 208 1.19 1.02 -7.39
N HIS A 209 2.25 1.78 -7.56
CA HIS A 209 2.32 2.82 -8.60
C HIS A 209 3.55 2.67 -9.48
N GLY A 210 3.37 3.00 -10.76
CA GLY A 210 4.44 2.94 -11.75
C GLY A 210 4.81 1.51 -12.18
N PRO A 211 5.87 1.34 -12.94
CA PRO A 211 6.21 0.05 -13.53
C PRO A 211 6.85 -0.91 -12.51
N ILE A 212 6.57 -2.20 -12.71
CA ILE A 212 7.29 -3.30 -12.05
C ILE A 212 8.77 -3.21 -12.43
N PHE A 213 9.65 -3.52 -11.48
CA PHE A 213 11.09 -3.44 -11.72
C PHE A 213 11.86 -4.53 -10.96
N ARG A 214 13.05 -4.83 -11.48
CA ARG A 214 13.99 -5.70 -10.77
C ARG A 214 14.54 -4.94 -9.58
N LYS A 215 14.54 -5.59 -8.40
CA LYS A 215 15.06 -5.00 -7.18
C LYS A 215 16.50 -4.51 -7.38
N ASP A 216 16.74 -3.26 -7.04
CA ASP A 216 18.04 -2.60 -7.09
C ASP A 216 18.40 -2.10 -5.69
N ASN A 217 19.37 -2.76 -5.06
CA ASN A 217 19.79 -2.42 -3.72
C ASN A 217 20.49 -1.04 -3.66
N ALA A 218 21.14 -0.62 -4.74
CA ALA A 218 21.77 0.70 -4.79
C ALA A 218 20.73 1.82 -4.83
N LEU A 219 19.64 1.61 -5.59
CA LEU A 219 18.51 2.52 -5.63
C LEU A 219 17.84 2.64 -4.24
N ILE A 220 17.60 1.49 -3.58
CA ILE A 220 16.98 1.47 -2.26
C ILE A 220 17.87 2.17 -1.24
N GLU A 221 19.18 1.94 -1.26
CA GLU A 221 20.14 2.59 -0.35
C GLU A 221 20.18 4.10 -0.56
N ALA A 222 20.19 4.57 -1.81
CA ALA A 222 20.11 6.00 -2.13
C ALA A 222 18.80 6.63 -1.63
N THR A 223 17.69 5.87 -1.71
CA THR A 223 16.39 6.30 -1.18
C THR A 223 16.43 6.40 0.34
N ILE A 224 16.99 5.41 1.03
CA ILE A 224 17.17 5.43 2.49
C ILE A 224 17.99 6.65 2.91
N ALA A 225 19.15 6.87 2.28
CA ALA A 225 20.02 8.01 2.60
C ALA A 225 19.30 9.36 2.40
N ARG A 226 18.47 9.46 1.37
CA ARG A 226 17.64 10.65 1.15
C ARG A 226 16.61 10.83 2.28
N LEU A 227 15.90 9.78 2.68
CA LEU A 227 14.91 9.85 3.76
C LEU A 227 15.59 10.16 5.11
N GLU A 228 16.77 9.59 5.38
CA GLU A 228 17.55 9.90 6.57
C GLU A 228 17.93 11.39 6.64
N SER A 229 18.20 12.02 5.48
CA SER A 229 18.46 13.47 5.46
C SER A 229 17.27 14.31 5.89
N TYR A 230 16.04 13.82 5.71
CA TYR A 230 14.84 14.55 6.09
C TYR A 230 14.65 14.63 7.62
N THR A 231 15.21 13.70 8.39
CA THR A 231 15.17 13.74 9.86
C THR A 231 15.90 14.96 10.43
N HIS A 232 16.76 15.60 9.63
CA HIS A 232 17.55 16.77 10.04
C HIS A 232 17.11 18.07 9.37
N MET A 233 16.05 18.03 8.55
CA MET A 233 15.57 19.18 7.77
C MET A 233 14.38 19.84 8.46
N ALA A 234 14.63 20.53 9.57
CA ALA A 234 13.61 21.33 10.28
C ALA A 234 12.95 22.40 9.39
N ASP A 235 13.64 22.81 8.31
CA ASP A 235 13.13 23.82 7.36
C ASP A 235 12.03 23.29 6.45
N PHE A 236 11.79 21.99 6.41
CA PHE A 236 10.87 21.42 5.43
C PHE A 236 9.40 21.74 5.73
N GLY A 237 9.09 22.34 6.89
CA GLY A 237 7.75 22.94 7.18
C GLY A 237 6.58 21.98 6.90
N THR A 238 6.85 20.69 6.78
CA THR A 238 5.87 19.71 6.43
C THR A 238 5.49 18.94 7.65
N CYS A 239 4.22 18.76 7.84
CA CYS A 239 3.64 17.80 8.75
C CYS A 239 4.13 16.35 8.50
N ALA A 240 5.12 16.18 7.66
CA ALA A 240 5.50 14.89 7.08
C ALA A 240 6.61 14.18 7.84
N VAL A 241 7.26 14.84 8.77
CA VAL A 241 8.43 14.28 9.46
C VAL A 241 8.31 14.50 10.96
N ASP A 242 8.70 13.51 11.73
CA ASP A 242 9.04 13.69 13.13
C ASP A 242 10.25 14.61 13.19
N TRP A 243 10.25 15.54 14.12
CA TRP A 243 11.36 16.47 14.32
C TRP A 243 12.10 16.12 15.63
N PRO A 244 13.02 15.15 15.60
CA PRO A 244 13.68 14.70 16.83
C PRO A 244 14.39 15.80 17.61
N LEU A 245 14.87 16.84 16.89
CA LEU A 245 15.49 18.01 17.55
C LEU A 245 14.46 18.90 18.25
N LEU A 246 13.24 18.98 17.71
CA LEU A 246 12.15 19.73 18.36
C LEU A 246 11.65 18.99 19.59
N ASP A 247 11.46 17.67 19.46
CA ASP A 247 11.05 16.81 20.57
C ASP A 247 12.08 16.86 21.70
N GLN A 248 13.38 16.75 21.36
CA GLN A 248 14.46 16.87 22.31
C GLN A 248 14.44 18.24 23.01
N TRP A 249 14.24 19.32 22.25
CA TRP A 249 14.19 20.67 22.78
C TRP A 249 12.99 20.86 23.72
N GLU A 250 11.81 20.35 23.34
CA GLU A 250 10.61 20.40 24.18
C GLU A 250 10.81 19.60 25.47
N ASP A 251 11.43 18.43 25.40
CA ASP A 251 11.74 17.59 26.55
C ASP A 251 12.75 18.29 27.50
N GLU A 252 13.78 18.92 26.94
CA GLU A 252 14.78 19.69 27.71
C GLU A 252 14.17 20.91 28.37
N LEU A 253 13.25 21.61 27.68
CA LEU A 253 12.49 22.73 28.21
C LEU A 253 11.57 22.29 29.33
N ALA A 254 10.82 21.19 29.14
CA ALA A 254 9.92 20.63 30.15
C ALA A 254 10.69 20.12 31.39
N ALA A 255 11.93 19.63 31.20
CA ALA A 255 12.82 19.22 32.27
C ALA A 255 13.56 20.38 32.97
N GLY A 256 13.33 21.64 32.53
CA GLY A 256 14.01 22.82 33.06
C GLY A 256 15.53 22.83 32.81
N LYS A 257 15.99 22.14 31.76
CA LYS A 257 17.43 22.04 31.42
C LYS A 257 17.89 23.14 30.47
N LEU A 258 16.96 23.82 29.81
CA LEU A 258 17.27 24.96 28.95
C LEU A 258 17.25 26.24 29.80
N ASP A 259 18.39 26.88 29.92
CA ASP A 259 18.52 28.23 30.42
C ASP A 259 18.20 29.18 29.24
N LEU A 260 17.04 29.78 29.26
CA LEU A 260 16.62 30.79 28.29
C LEU A 260 17.14 32.19 28.63
N GLY A 261 18.25 32.28 29.38
CA GLY A 261 19.06 33.40 29.84
C GLY A 261 18.65 34.81 29.44
#